data_6928d20f558401f771e39aebd64c7fdf
#
_entry.id   6928d20f558401f771e39aebd64c7fdf
#
_cell.length_a   1.000
_cell.length_b   1.000
_cell.length_c   1.000
_cell.angle_alpha   90.00
_cell.angle_beta   90.00
_cell.angle_gamma   90.00
#
_symmetry.space_group_name_H-M   'P 1'
#
loop_
_entity.id
_entity.type
_entity.pdbx_description
1 polymer ?
#
loop_
_entity_poly.entity_id
_entity_poly.type
_entity_poly.pdbx_seq_one_letter_code
_entity_poly.pdbx_strand_id
1 'polypeptide(L)'
;MAPTSSFPHQGLYVITKEGSSNIDLLRAHVQGALRGGARVVQYRAKRAAHPLLEAQALLEVCRTQGVPLLINDDIDLCLKIGADGVHIGHEDEKLKVARNRLGPHAIIGVSCYNSVDRALSAQEDSANYVAFGRFFPSSTKPNAPQADIDTLTLARQELSVPIVAIGGVTAENGVMLLEAGADLLAVIEGVFGAPNPEAAARRYNQLWSPT
;
A
#
# COMPACT_ATOMS: atom_id res chain seq x y z
N MET A 1 -16.54 1.46 14.43
CA MET A 1 -16.17 2.88 14.28
C MET A 1 -15.92 3.11 12.79
N ALA A 2 -16.33 4.26 12.25
CA ALA A 2 -15.97 4.60 10.87
C ALA A 2 -14.43 4.76 10.75
N PRO A 3 -13.81 4.43 9.60
CA PRO A 3 -12.40 4.68 9.39
C PRO A 3 -12.11 6.18 9.57
N THR A 4 -11.02 6.48 10.25
CA THR A 4 -10.68 7.84 10.64
C THR A 4 -9.99 8.64 9.54
N SER A 5 -9.63 7.97 8.42
CA SER A 5 -8.88 8.57 7.32
C SER A 5 -9.40 8.12 5.96
N SER A 6 -9.36 9.01 4.96
CA SER A 6 -9.57 8.68 3.56
C SER A 6 -8.27 8.19 2.92
N PHE A 7 -8.35 7.43 1.82
CA PHE A 7 -7.17 7.07 1.05
C PHE A 7 -6.57 8.33 0.39
N PRO A 8 -5.26 8.58 0.52
CA PRO A 8 -4.63 9.79 -0.04
C PRO A 8 -4.55 9.73 -1.56
N HIS A 9 -4.56 10.93 -2.18
CA HIS A 9 -4.46 11.06 -3.63
C HIS A 9 -3.03 10.98 -4.15
N GLN A 10 -2.01 11.12 -3.30
CA GLN A 10 -0.60 11.02 -3.69
C GLN A 10 0.29 10.74 -2.47
N GLY A 11 1.47 10.20 -2.70
CA GLY A 11 2.50 10.06 -1.69
C GLY A 11 3.10 8.66 -1.56
N LEU A 12 3.95 8.52 -0.56
CA LEU A 12 4.62 7.25 -0.24
C LEU A 12 3.67 6.30 0.49
N TYR A 13 3.55 5.10 -0.04
CA TYR A 13 2.82 3.98 0.53
C TYR A 13 3.83 2.93 1.02
N VAL A 14 3.93 2.71 2.32
CA VAL A 14 4.88 1.73 2.85
C VAL A 14 4.17 0.43 3.21
N ILE A 15 4.81 -0.70 2.88
CA ILE A 15 4.32 -2.04 3.19
C ILE A 15 5.34 -2.71 4.11
N THR A 16 4.90 -3.22 5.26
CA THR A 16 5.79 -3.83 6.25
C THR A 16 6.54 -5.02 5.66
N LYS A 17 7.81 -5.16 6.05
CA LYS A 17 8.65 -6.29 5.70
C LYS A 17 8.33 -7.47 6.60
N GLU A 18 8.26 -8.66 6.03
CA GLU A 18 8.11 -9.92 6.79
C GLU A 18 9.36 -10.22 7.62
N GLY A 19 9.16 -10.94 8.73
CA GLY A 19 10.26 -11.51 9.51
C GLY A 19 10.73 -10.70 10.72
N SER A 20 10.05 -9.60 11.07
CA SER A 20 10.31 -8.96 12.36
C SER A 20 9.55 -9.72 13.45
N SER A 21 10.27 -10.45 14.30
CA SER A 21 9.70 -11.07 15.52
C SER A 21 9.61 -10.10 16.69
N ASN A 22 10.10 -8.86 16.52
CA ASN A 22 10.14 -7.83 17.55
C ASN A 22 9.15 -6.71 17.23
N ILE A 23 8.06 -6.66 18.00
CA ILE A 23 6.96 -5.69 17.83
C ILE A 23 7.47 -4.25 18.05
N ASP A 24 8.36 -4.02 19.02
CA ASP A 24 8.87 -2.68 19.29
C ASP A 24 9.74 -2.15 18.13
N LEU A 25 10.53 -3.03 17.53
CA LEU A 25 11.31 -2.68 16.34
C LEU A 25 10.38 -2.38 15.14
N LEU A 26 9.33 -3.19 14.95
CA LEU A 26 8.33 -2.97 13.90
C LEU A 26 7.62 -1.62 14.09
N ARG A 27 7.20 -1.30 15.33
CA ARG A 27 6.63 0.01 15.70
C ARG A 27 7.60 1.15 15.39
N ALA A 28 8.84 1.04 15.84
CA ALA A 28 9.85 2.08 15.64
C ALA A 28 10.11 2.34 14.13
N HIS A 29 10.18 1.29 13.32
CA HIS A 29 10.35 1.38 11.87
C HIS A 29 9.17 2.10 11.21
N VAL A 30 7.93 1.72 11.54
CA VAL A 30 6.74 2.37 10.99
C VAL A 30 6.63 3.82 11.46
N GLN A 31 6.89 4.11 12.73
CA GLN A 31 6.98 5.49 13.23
C GLN A 31 8.01 6.32 12.46
N GLY A 32 9.19 5.76 12.19
CA GLY A 32 10.20 6.39 11.37
C GLY A 32 9.70 6.70 9.96
N ALA A 33 9.09 5.72 9.28
CA ALA A 33 8.53 5.90 7.95
C ALA A 33 7.45 7.01 7.91
N LEU A 34 6.59 7.07 8.93
CA LEU A 34 5.55 8.10 9.07
C LEU A 34 6.15 9.50 9.28
N ARG A 35 7.16 9.64 10.16
CA ARG A 35 7.91 10.92 10.32
C ARG A 35 8.64 11.33 9.03
N GLY A 36 9.04 10.35 8.21
CA GLY A 36 9.61 10.58 6.88
C GLY A 36 8.60 10.96 5.80
N GLY A 37 7.29 10.98 6.12
CA GLY A 37 6.24 11.44 5.24
C GLY A 37 5.44 10.33 4.54
N ALA A 38 5.51 9.08 5.01
CA ALA A 38 4.64 8.03 4.49
C ALA A 38 3.15 8.37 4.73
N ARG A 39 2.32 8.15 3.72
CA ARG A 39 0.89 8.51 3.69
C ARG A 39 -0.05 7.32 3.85
N VAL A 40 0.44 6.10 3.64
CA VAL A 40 -0.31 4.85 3.82
C VAL A 40 0.63 3.82 4.41
N VAL A 41 0.13 3.02 5.33
CA VAL A 41 0.82 1.85 5.86
C VAL A 41 0.00 0.60 5.54
N GLN A 42 0.63 -0.42 4.95
CA GLN A 42 0.05 -1.75 4.82
C GLN A 42 0.80 -2.72 5.74
N TYR A 43 0.06 -3.37 6.61
CA TYR A 43 0.58 -4.50 7.37
C TYR A 43 0.49 -5.78 6.53
N ARG A 44 1.65 -6.33 6.17
CA ARG A 44 1.78 -7.57 5.43
C ARG A 44 2.63 -8.56 6.23
N ALA A 45 2.01 -9.62 6.71
CA ALA A 45 2.63 -10.58 7.61
C ALA A 45 2.15 -12.02 7.32
N LYS A 46 2.67 -12.62 6.25
CA LYS A 46 2.33 -14.01 5.88
C LYS A 46 2.86 -15.06 6.87
N ARG A 47 3.84 -14.70 7.70
CA ARG A 47 4.53 -15.60 8.64
C ARG A 47 4.74 -14.95 10.02
N ALA A 48 3.88 -14.03 10.43
CA ALA A 48 3.96 -13.42 11.75
C ALA A 48 3.61 -14.43 12.84
N ALA A 49 4.38 -14.42 13.92
CA ALA A 49 4.08 -15.24 15.10
C ALA A 49 2.87 -14.69 15.87
N HIS A 50 2.69 -13.37 15.87
CA HIS A 50 1.64 -12.68 16.62
C HIS A 50 0.94 -11.60 15.79
N PRO A 51 0.26 -11.96 14.67
CA PRO A 51 -0.27 -10.98 13.71
C PRO A 51 -1.27 -10.02 14.34
N LEU A 52 -2.06 -10.47 15.32
CA LEU A 52 -3.02 -9.60 16.02
C LEU A 52 -2.30 -8.50 16.82
N LEU A 53 -1.30 -8.86 17.62
CA LEU A 53 -0.57 -7.91 18.45
C LEU A 53 0.24 -6.93 17.61
N GLU A 54 0.88 -7.41 16.55
CA GLU A 54 1.63 -6.57 15.62
C GLU A 54 0.71 -5.56 14.93
N ALA A 55 -0.42 -6.02 14.38
CA ALA A 55 -1.36 -5.15 13.68
C ALA A 55 -2.01 -4.11 14.63
N GLN A 56 -2.34 -4.49 15.87
CA GLN A 56 -2.84 -3.54 16.89
C GLN A 56 -1.81 -2.47 17.23
N ALA A 57 -0.56 -2.88 17.44
CA ALA A 57 0.52 -1.94 17.72
C ALA A 57 0.75 -0.93 16.57
N LEU A 58 0.64 -1.38 15.32
CA LEU A 58 0.74 -0.50 14.15
C LEU A 58 -0.48 0.40 13.99
N LEU A 59 -1.67 -0.08 14.33
CA LEU A 59 -2.88 0.74 14.28
C LEU A 59 -2.81 1.93 15.24
N GLU A 60 -2.28 1.73 16.46
CA GLU A 60 -2.04 2.81 17.40
C GLU A 60 -1.08 3.87 16.83
N VAL A 61 0.03 3.41 16.24
CA VAL A 61 1.01 4.29 15.61
C VAL A 61 0.39 5.09 14.46
N CYS A 62 -0.35 4.42 13.57
CA CYS A 62 -0.97 5.07 12.41
C CYS A 62 -2.04 6.08 12.84
N ARG A 63 -2.88 5.75 13.82
CA ARG A 63 -3.92 6.65 14.35
C ARG A 63 -3.36 7.93 14.94
N THR A 64 -2.23 7.86 15.67
CA THR A 64 -1.60 9.07 16.23
C THR A 64 -1.08 10.03 15.18
N GLN A 65 -0.86 9.54 13.95
CA GLN A 65 -0.36 10.34 12.82
C GLN A 65 -1.47 10.65 11.78
N GLY A 66 -2.69 10.16 12.00
CA GLY A 66 -3.80 10.33 11.05
C GLY A 66 -3.57 9.64 9.69
N VAL A 67 -2.78 8.56 9.66
CA VAL A 67 -2.44 7.79 8.46
C VAL A 67 -3.19 6.47 8.46
N PRO A 68 -3.83 6.05 7.34
CA PRO A 68 -4.56 4.79 7.28
C PRO A 68 -3.65 3.58 7.40
N LEU A 69 -4.09 2.59 8.20
CA LEU A 69 -3.54 1.25 8.24
C LEU A 69 -4.40 0.29 7.44
N LEU A 70 -3.82 -0.36 6.44
CA LEU A 70 -4.46 -1.39 5.63
C LEU A 70 -3.89 -2.77 5.97
N ILE A 71 -4.75 -3.78 6.00
CA ILE A 71 -4.35 -5.17 6.23
C ILE A 71 -4.25 -5.90 4.91
N ASN A 72 -3.16 -6.64 4.69
CA ASN A 72 -2.99 -7.42 3.47
C ASN A 72 -3.80 -8.71 3.53
N ASP A 73 -4.73 -8.92 2.60
CA ASP A 73 -5.58 -10.11 2.37
C ASP A 73 -6.54 -10.52 3.52
N ASP A 74 -6.28 -10.16 4.75
CA ASP A 74 -7.00 -10.67 5.94
C ASP A 74 -8.11 -9.72 6.39
N ILE A 75 -9.33 -9.98 5.91
CA ILE A 75 -10.55 -9.23 6.26
C ILE A 75 -10.91 -9.44 7.74
N ASP A 76 -10.69 -10.66 8.28
CA ASP A 76 -11.03 -10.97 9.66
C ASP A 76 -10.14 -10.21 10.65
N LEU A 77 -8.85 -10.14 10.38
CA LEU A 77 -7.92 -9.33 11.17
C LEU A 77 -8.28 -7.84 11.08
N CYS A 78 -8.61 -7.34 9.89
CA CYS A 78 -9.05 -5.95 9.69
C CYS A 78 -10.25 -5.61 10.57
N LEU A 79 -11.30 -6.42 10.53
CA LEU A 79 -12.50 -6.26 11.37
C LEU A 79 -12.17 -6.34 12.85
N LYS A 80 -11.36 -7.32 13.25
CA LYS A 80 -11.05 -7.60 14.65
C LYS A 80 -10.34 -6.44 15.33
N ILE A 81 -9.43 -5.75 14.63
CA ILE A 81 -8.68 -4.61 15.20
C ILE A 81 -9.33 -3.27 14.87
N GLY A 82 -10.28 -3.21 13.94
CA GLY A 82 -10.86 -1.97 13.43
C GLY A 82 -9.86 -1.15 12.60
N ALA A 83 -9.08 -1.80 11.73
CA ALA A 83 -8.20 -1.12 10.78
C ALA A 83 -9.02 -0.36 9.72
N ASP A 84 -8.38 0.56 8.99
CA ASP A 84 -9.05 1.43 8.03
C ASP A 84 -9.48 0.70 6.75
N GLY A 85 -8.91 -0.49 6.48
CA GLY A 85 -9.28 -1.27 5.32
C GLY A 85 -8.30 -2.40 5.00
N VAL A 86 -8.40 -2.90 3.75
CA VAL A 86 -7.60 -4.02 3.26
C VAL A 86 -7.00 -3.74 1.89
N HIS A 87 -5.88 -4.40 1.61
CA HIS A 87 -5.38 -4.58 0.25
C HIS A 87 -5.50 -6.05 -0.13
N ILE A 88 -6.19 -6.35 -1.23
CA ILE A 88 -6.51 -7.71 -1.67
C ILE A 88 -5.93 -8.02 -3.05
N GLY A 89 -5.84 -9.31 -3.37
CA GLY A 89 -5.52 -9.79 -4.70
C GLY A 89 -6.62 -9.47 -5.72
N HIS A 90 -6.41 -9.87 -6.95
CA HIS A 90 -7.20 -9.50 -8.13
C HIS A 90 -8.51 -10.30 -8.33
N GLU A 91 -8.90 -11.13 -7.39
CA GLU A 91 -10.13 -11.93 -7.52
C GLU A 91 -11.34 -11.05 -7.19
N ASP A 92 -12.25 -10.87 -8.17
CA ASP A 92 -13.42 -10.00 -8.08
C ASP A 92 -14.35 -10.40 -6.93
N GLU A 93 -14.51 -11.71 -6.67
CA GLU A 93 -15.29 -12.20 -5.53
C GLU A 93 -14.74 -11.70 -4.21
N LYS A 94 -13.41 -11.59 -4.08
CA LYS A 94 -12.78 -11.08 -2.85
C LYS A 94 -13.10 -9.61 -2.62
N LEU A 95 -13.17 -8.79 -3.67
CA LEU A 95 -13.53 -7.37 -3.54
C LEU A 95 -14.97 -7.22 -3.05
N LYS A 96 -15.92 -7.91 -3.64
CA LYS A 96 -17.33 -7.87 -3.24
C LYS A 96 -17.53 -8.37 -1.80
N VAL A 97 -16.85 -9.47 -1.42
CA VAL A 97 -16.86 -9.98 -0.06
C VAL A 97 -16.27 -8.96 0.93
N ALA A 98 -15.13 -8.36 0.60
CA ALA A 98 -14.49 -7.35 1.43
C ALA A 98 -15.42 -6.14 1.62
N ARG A 99 -16.01 -5.62 0.55
CA ARG A 99 -16.94 -4.49 0.58
C ARG A 99 -18.18 -4.79 1.43
N ASN A 100 -18.79 -5.95 1.26
CA ASN A 100 -19.95 -6.36 2.01
C ASN A 100 -19.65 -6.52 3.52
N ARG A 101 -18.48 -7.04 3.87
CA ARG A 101 -18.10 -7.29 5.26
C ARG A 101 -17.58 -6.05 5.98
N LEU A 102 -16.79 -5.23 5.31
CA LEU A 102 -16.17 -4.04 5.89
C LEU A 102 -17.05 -2.79 5.81
N GLY A 103 -18.08 -2.81 4.96
CA GLY A 103 -18.99 -1.70 4.76
C GLY A 103 -18.48 -0.63 3.79
N PRO A 104 -19.29 0.41 3.51
CA PRO A 104 -19.04 1.38 2.44
C PRO A 104 -17.87 2.33 2.70
N HIS A 105 -17.46 2.49 3.95
CA HIS A 105 -16.43 3.45 4.34
C HIS A 105 -15.02 2.85 4.42
N ALA A 106 -14.88 1.53 4.38
CA ALA A 106 -13.57 0.89 4.44
C ALA A 106 -12.76 1.16 3.17
N ILE A 107 -11.46 1.35 3.33
CA ILE A 107 -10.53 1.48 2.22
C ILE A 107 -10.21 0.09 1.67
N ILE A 108 -10.54 -0.16 0.40
CA ILE A 108 -10.21 -1.43 -0.25
C ILE A 108 -9.37 -1.14 -1.49
N GLY A 109 -8.16 -1.68 -1.50
CA GLY A 109 -7.26 -1.64 -2.64
C GLY A 109 -7.12 -2.98 -3.31
N VAL A 110 -6.92 -2.98 -4.63
CA VAL A 110 -6.85 -4.20 -5.45
C VAL A 110 -5.57 -4.24 -6.27
N SER A 111 -4.89 -5.41 -6.25
CA SER A 111 -3.75 -5.69 -7.13
C SER A 111 -4.24 -6.02 -8.56
N CYS A 112 -3.84 -5.23 -9.55
CA CYS A 112 -4.23 -5.40 -10.96
C CYS A 112 -3.07 -5.90 -11.86
N TYR A 113 -1.86 -6.06 -11.31
CA TYR A 113 -0.66 -6.51 -12.03
C TYR A 113 -0.34 -5.62 -13.24
N ASN A 114 -0.60 -6.09 -14.46
CA ASN A 114 -0.38 -5.37 -15.71
C ASN A 114 -1.68 -5.25 -16.54
N SER A 115 -2.86 -5.22 -15.90
CA SER A 115 -4.14 -5.24 -16.59
C SER A 115 -5.00 -4.03 -16.23
N VAL A 116 -5.23 -3.16 -17.21
CA VAL A 116 -6.15 -2.02 -17.09
C VAL A 116 -7.59 -2.51 -16.96
N ASP A 117 -7.98 -3.58 -17.66
CA ASP A 117 -9.34 -4.15 -17.58
C ASP A 117 -9.69 -4.59 -16.15
N ARG A 118 -8.72 -5.22 -15.45
CA ARG A 118 -8.91 -5.57 -14.03
C ARG A 118 -9.07 -4.35 -13.15
N ALA A 119 -8.36 -3.30 -13.44
CA ALA A 119 -8.45 -2.06 -12.69
C ALA A 119 -9.80 -1.36 -12.91
N LEU A 120 -10.31 -1.39 -14.15
CA LEU A 120 -11.65 -0.90 -14.48
C LEU A 120 -12.74 -1.68 -13.74
N SER A 121 -12.68 -3.02 -13.80
CA SER A 121 -13.62 -3.88 -13.06
C SER A 121 -13.54 -3.64 -11.55
N ALA A 122 -12.33 -3.46 -11.00
CA ALA A 122 -12.16 -3.15 -9.58
C ALA A 122 -12.75 -1.77 -9.21
N GLN A 123 -12.58 -0.76 -10.06
CA GLN A 123 -13.19 0.56 -9.87
C GLN A 123 -14.72 0.47 -9.90
N GLU A 124 -15.32 -0.25 -10.86
CA GLU A 124 -16.76 -0.49 -10.94
C GLU A 124 -17.31 -1.19 -9.69
N ASP A 125 -16.57 -2.15 -9.16
CA ASP A 125 -16.88 -2.86 -7.91
C ASP A 125 -16.50 -2.07 -6.63
N SER A 126 -16.24 -0.75 -6.77
CA SER A 126 -16.00 0.19 -5.67
C SER A 126 -14.67 -0.02 -4.91
N ALA A 127 -13.60 -0.39 -5.59
CA ALA A 127 -12.25 -0.26 -5.06
C ALA A 127 -11.91 1.23 -4.81
N ASN A 128 -11.20 1.52 -3.73
CA ASN A 128 -10.77 2.88 -3.39
C ASN A 128 -9.47 3.26 -4.10
N TYR A 129 -8.68 2.30 -4.52
CA TYR A 129 -7.48 2.45 -5.32
C TYR A 129 -7.10 1.13 -5.98
N VAL A 130 -6.27 1.21 -7.00
CA VAL A 130 -5.71 0.05 -7.71
C VAL A 130 -4.19 0.07 -7.70
N ALA A 131 -3.57 -1.11 -7.73
CA ALA A 131 -2.12 -1.23 -7.73
C ALA A 131 -1.60 -2.02 -8.93
N PHE A 132 -0.68 -1.43 -9.69
CA PHE A 132 0.00 -2.05 -10.81
C PHE A 132 1.45 -2.42 -10.45
N GLY A 133 1.95 -3.48 -11.02
CA GLY A 133 3.33 -3.95 -10.85
C GLY A 133 3.43 -5.48 -10.86
N ARG A 134 4.69 -5.99 -10.88
CA ARG A 134 5.91 -5.23 -10.50
C ARG A 134 6.53 -4.53 -11.72
N PHE A 135 6.99 -3.32 -11.54
CA PHE A 135 7.66 -2.57 -12.61
C PHE A 135 9.15 -2.91 -12.71
N PHE A 136 9.82 -3.14 -11.59
CA PHE A 136 11.26 -3.47 -11.55
C PHE A 136 11.50 -4.80 -10.82
N PRO A 137 12.68 -5.42 -10.97
CA PRO A 137 13.05 -6.60 -10.22
C PRO A 137 12.85 -6.41 -8.72
N SER A 138 12.27 -7.40 -8.04
CA SER A 138 11.92 -7.33 -6.61
C SER A 138 12.23 -8.65 -5.92
N SER A 139 12.88 -8.58 -4.76
CA SER A 139 13.15 -9.74 -3.90
C SER A 139 11.89 -10.31 -3.23
N THR A 140 10.86 -9.49 -3.04
CA THR A 140 9.62 -9.89 -2.32
C THR A 140 8.74 -10.82 -3.14
N LYS A 141 8.64 -10.61 -4.46
CA LYS A 141 7.88 -11.46 -5.39
C LYS A 141 8.67 -11.63 -6.70
N PRO A 142 9.76 -12.44 -6.70
CA PRO A 142 10.66 -12.53 -7.85
C PRO A 142 9.98 -13.10 -9.11
N ASN A 143 8.95 -13.92 -8.94
CA ASN A 143 8.22 -14.58 -10.04
C ASN A 143 6.93 -13.84 -10.46
N ALA A 144 6.61 -12.67 -9.88
CA ALA A 144 5.45 -11.90 -10.33
C ALA A 144 5.68 -11.42 -11.78
N PRO A 145 4.64 -11.41 -12.64
CA PRO A 145 4.78 -10.84 -13.98
C PRO A 145 5.21 -9.38 -13.89
N GLN A 146 6.06 -8.97 -14.82
CA GLN A 146 6.49 -7.59 -14.92
C GLN A 146 5.38 -6.77 -15.58
N ALA A 147 5.10 -5.60 -15.04
CA ALA A 147 4.23 -4.61 -15.65
C ALA A 147 5.03 -3.68 -16.57
N ASP A 148 4.37 -3.21 -17.62
CA ASP A 148 4.89 -2.20 -18.51
C ASP A 148 4.54 -0.79 -17.97
N ILE A 149 5.44 0.17 -18.12
CA ILE A 149 5.20 1.56 -17.73
C ILE A 149 4.04 2.16 -18.52
N ASP A 150 3.89 1.80 -19.78
CA ASP A 150 2.79 2.26 -20.63
C ASP A 150 1.41 1.88 -20.05
N THR A 151 1.35 0.83 -19.23
CA THR A 151 0.11 0.46 -18.49
C THR A 151 -0.36 1.57 -17.57
N LEU A 152 0.57 2.32 -16.93
CA LEU A 152 0.20 3.46 -16.08
C LEU A 152 -0.41 4.60 -16.91
N THR A 153 0.18 4.89 -18.08
CA THR A 153 -0.32 5.93 -18.98
C THR A 153 -1.72 5.62 -19.48
N LEU A 154 -1.97 4.37 -19.86
CA LEU A 154 -3.31 3.91 -20.26
C LEU A 154 -4.29 3.96 -19.07
N ALA A 155 -3.88 3.43 -17.91
CA ALA A 155 -4.69 3.43 -16.71
C ALA A 155 -5.08 4.84 -16.29
N ARG A 156 -4.18 5.83 -16.40
CA ARG A 156 -4.45 7.23 -16.05
C ARG A 156 -5.54 7.87 -16.92
N GLN A 157 -5.70 7.43 -18.16
CA GLN A 157 -6.75 7.93 -19.07
C GLN A 157 -8.13 7.37 -18.71
N GLU A 158 -8.19 6.16 -18.17
CA GLU A 158 -9.43 5.39 -17.98
C GLU A 158 -9.93 5.40 -16.53
N LEU A 159 -9.03 5.56 -15.55
CA LEU A 159 -9.36 5.44 -14.14
C LEU A 159 -9.53 6.78 -13.44
N SER A 160 -10.51 6.83 -12.53
CA SER A 160 -10.74 7.96 -11.63
C SER A 160 -10.22 7.72 -10.20
N VAL A 161 -9.98 6.45 -9.84
CA VAL A 161 -9.41 6.07 -8.54
C VAL A 161 -7.89 6.24 -8.55
N PRO A 162 -7.25 6.48 -7.39
CA PRO A 162 -5.80 6.56 -7.27
C PRO A 162 -5.08 5.31 -7.78
N ILE A 163 -3.96 5.54 -8.48
CA ILE A 163 -3.11 4.53 -9.08
C ILE A 163 -1.85 4.37 -8.23
N VAL A 164 -1.59 3.17 -7.72
CA VAL A 164 -0.40 2.82 -6.96
C VAL A 164 0.55 2.01 -7.83
N ALA A 165 1.81 2.43 -7.94
CA ALA A 165 2.86 1.66 -8.59
C ALA A 165 3.71 0.91 -7.54
N ILE A 166 3.97 -0.39 -7.80
CA ILE A 166 4.72 -1.26 -6.88
C ILE A 166 5.74 -2.15 -7.60
N GLY A 167 6.74 -2.59 -6.87
CA GLY A 167 7.70 -3.62 -7.26
C GLY A 167 9.04 -3.05 -7.70
N GLY A 168 10.05 -3.22 -6.83
CA GLY A 168 11.42 -2.73 -7.05
C GLY A 168 11.56 -1.22 -7.13
N VAL A 169 10.59 -0.48 -6.59
CA VAL A 169 10.57 0.99 -6.63
C VAL A 169 11.63 1.57 -5.70
N THR A 170 12.44 2.49 -6.23
CA THR A 170 13.40 3.31 -5.51
C THR A 170 13.07 4.80 -5.67
N ALA A 171 13.71 5.68 -4.90
CA ALA A 171 13.51 7.12 -5.08
C ALA A 171 13.99 7.60 -6.46
N GLU A 172 14.99 6.93 -7.03
CA GLU A 172 15.56 7.27 -8.33
C GLU A 172 14.66 6.85 -9.50
N ASN A 173 14.10 5.62 -9.45
CA ASN A 173 13.26 5.11 -10.53
C ASN A 173 11.78 5.46 -10.37
N GLY A 174 11.36 5.92 -9.20
CA GLY A 174 9.98 6.29 -8.90
C GLY A 174 9.48 7.48 -9.73
N VAL A 175 10.37 8.41 -10.10
CA VAL A 175 10.03 9.60 -10.90
C VAL A 175 9.33 9.19 -12.19
N MET A 176 9.89 8.24 -12.94
CA MET A 176 9.31 7.80 -14.22
C MET A 176 7.92 7.14 -14.04
N LEU A 177 7.65 6.52 -12.90
CA LEU A 177 6.34 5.94 -12.62
C LEU A 177 5.30 7.04 -12.31
N LEU A 178 5.70 8.11 -11.60
CA LEU A 178 4.85 9.27 -11.35
C LEU A 178 4.55 10.03 -12.64
N GLU A 179 5.56 10.25 -13.49
CA GLU A 179 5.41 10.87 -14.81
C GLU A 179 4.49 10.05 -15.73
N ALA A 180 4.51 8.72 -15.62
CA ALA A 180 3.64 7.82 -16.36
C ALA A 180 2.19 7.78 -15.84
N GLY A 181 1.89 8.37 -14.68
CA GLY A 181 0.52 8.50 -14.17
C GLY A 181 0.24 7.77 -12.86
N ALA A 182 1.26 7.24 -12.15
CA ALA A 182 1.05 6.77 -10.79
C ALA A 182 0.83 7.94 -9.82
N ASP A 183 -0.08 7.77 -8.89
CA ASP A 183 -0.35 8.75 -7.82
C ASP A 183 0.50 8.44 -6.57
N LEU A 184 0.65 7.15 -6.25
CA LEU A 184 1.43 6.69 -5.10
C LEU A 184 2.49 5.66 -5.52
N LEU A 185 3.57 5.64 -4.75
CA LEU A 185 4.62 4.61 -4.86
C LEU A 185 4.58 3.69 -3.64
N ALA A 186 4.35 2.39 -3.87
CA ALA A 186 4.36 1.39 -2.80
C ALA A 186 5.74 0.73 -2.66
N VAL A 187 6.30 0.79 -1.45
CA VAL A 187 7.68 0.42 -1.17
C VAL A 187 7.77 -0.50 0.05
N ILE A 188 8.60 -1.54 -0.02
CA ILE A 188 8.95 -2.44 1.08
C ILE A 188 10.41 -2.24 1.47
N GLU A 189 11.31 -2.85 0.70
CA GLU A 189 12.75 -2.90 0.98
C GLU A 189 13.42 -1.52 0.95
N GLY A 190 13.00 -0.63 0.07
CA GLY A 190 13.56 0.71 -0.05
C GLY A 190 13.39 1.57 1.21
N VAL A 191 12.43 1.21 2.08
CA VAL A 191 12.21 1.88 3.38
C VAL A 191 12.60 0.97 4.53
N PHE A 192 12.02 -0.23 4.63
CA PHE A 192 12.23 -1.10 5.79
C PHE A 192 13.48 -1.97 5.71
N GLY A 193 14.15 -2.04 4.56
CA GLY A 193 15.50 -2.60 4.43
C GLY A 193 16.61 -1.59 4.71
N ALA A 194 16.29 -0.31 4.81
CA ALA A 194 17.27 0.74 5.11
C ALA A 194 17.61 0.80 6.61
N PRO A 195 18.84 1.17 6.98
CA PRO A 195 19.24 1.35 8.38
C PRO A 195 18.41 2.44 9.11
N ASN A 196 17.90 3.43 8.38
CA ASN A 196 17.07 4.51 8.92
C ASN A 196 15.82 4.67 8.04
N PRO A 197 14.67 4.07 8.44
CA PRO A 197 13.41 4.17 7.70
C PRO A 197 12.87 5.59 7.52
N GLU A 198 13.13 6.51 8.49
CA GLU A 198 12.72 7.90 8.38
C GLU A 198 13.46 8.64 7.27
N ALA A 199 14.77 8.52 7.24
CA ALA A 199 15.60 9.14 6.20
C ALA A 199 15.26 8.56 4.82
N ALA A 200 15.05 7.24 4.74
CA ALA A 200 14.65 6.57 3.50
C ALA A 200 13.29 7.05 3.01
N ALA A 201 12.26 7.09 3.86
CA ALA A 201 10.94 7.57 3.50
C ALA A 201 10.96 9.05 3.06
N ARG A 202 11.77 9.89 3.73
CA ARG A 202 11.95 11.31 3.36
C ARG A 202 12.46 11.49 1.94
N ARG A 203 13.39 10.63 1.47
CA ARG A 203 13.88 10.66 0.07
C ARG A 203 12.76 10.42 -0.93
N TYR A 204 11.87 9.45 -0.68
CA TYR A 204 10.68 9.24 -1.53
C TYR A 204 9.73 10.42 -1.46
N ASN A 205 9.48 10.96 -0.27
CA ASN A 205 8.53 12.07 -0.10
C ASN A 205 8.93 13.34 -0.86
N GLN A 206 10.21 13.54 -1.12
CA GLN A 206 10.74 14.65 -1.94
C GLN A 206 10.23 14.60 -3.39
N LEU A 207 9.82 13.43 -3.90
CA LEU A 207 9.31 13.27 -5.26
C LEU A 207 7.99 14.02 -5.52
N TRP A 208 7.26 14.37 -4.46
CA TRP A 208 6.02 15.14 -4.54
C TRP A 208 6.18 16.61 -4.10
N SER A 209 7.40 17.01 -3.76
CA SER A 209 7.67 18.42 -3.46
C SER A 209 7.83 19.21 -4.77
N PRO A 210 7.22 20.39 -4.91
CA PRO A 210 7.50 21.24 -6.08
C PRO A 210 9.00 21.61 -6.08
N THR A 211 9.64 21.40 -7.23
CA THR A 211 10.99 21.93 -7.51
C THR A 211 10.97 23.45 -7.62
#